data_8d4f6503b2f8e040b89a954c35acfd21
#
_entry.id   8d4f6503b2f8e040b89a954c35acfd21
#
_cell.length_a   1.000
_cell.length_b   1.000
_cell.length_c   1.000
_cell.angle_alpha   90.00
_cell.angle_beta   90.00
_cell.angle_gamma   90.00
#
_symmetry.space_group_name_H-M   'P 1'
#
loop_
_entity.id
_entity.type
_entity.pdbx_description
1 polymer ?
#
loop_
_entity_poly.entity_id
_entity_poly.type
_entity_poly.pdbx_seq_one_letter_code
_entity_poly.pdbx_strand_id
1 'polypeptide(L)'
;GEDESLENDWDMDPDEIAVLLFTSGTTGEPKAAMLRHKHLVSYILGSVEFASADEKEASLVCVPPYHIAGIAAILSSVYSGRHVVQLPNFSAEEWIRLVRKHQVTNAMVVPTMLKRIVECLEETGATNAEMPHLASLAYGGGKMPLPVIEKAMSLFPDTDFSNAYGLTET
;
A
#
# COMPACT_ATOMS: atom_id res chain seq x y z
N GLY A 1 -24.47 35.12 2.29
CA GLY A 1 -23.37 34.69 3.13
C GLY A 1 -22.22 34.40 2.24
N GLU A 2 -21.20 35.27 2.30
CA GLU A 2 -19.94 35.12 1.60
C GLU A 2 -19.25 33.87 2.15
N ASP A 3 -18.99 32.92 1.25
CA ASP A 3 -18.18 31.73 1.51
C ASP A 3 -16.74 32.23 1.69
N GLU A 4 -16.34 32.49 2.94
CA GLU A 4 -14.94 32.64 3.27
C GLU A 4 -14.27 31.29 3.03
N SER A 5 -13.77 31.09 1.80
CA SER A 5 -12.79 30.05 1.53
C SER A 5 -11.64 30.28 2.52
N LEU A 6 -11.50 29.38 3.48
CA LEU A 6 -10.32 29.30 4.32
C LEU A 6 -9.15 28.99 3.39
N GLU A 7 -8.59 30.02 2.76
CA GLU A 7 -7.24 29.97 2.22
C GLU A 7 -6.30 29.78 3.43
N ASN A 8 -6.20 28.55 3.91
CA ASN A 8 -5.09 28.15 4.74
C ASN A 8 -3.86 28.15 3.85
N ASP A 9 -3.21 29.28 3.79
CA ASP A 9 -1.87 29.41 3.23
C ASP A 9 -0.91 28.65 4.15
N TRP A 10 -0.81 27.35 3.90
CA TRP A 10 0.13 26.47 4.58
C TRP A 10 1.49 26.77 3.96
N ASP A 11 2.20 27.70 4.54
CA ASP A 11 3.60 28.00 4.20
C ASP A 11 4.46 26.81 4.63
N MET A 12 4.40 25.72 3.81
CA MET A 12 5.19 24.52 4.04
C MET A 12 6.56 24.70 3.38
N ASP A 13 7.60 24.74 4.19
CA ASP A 13 8.96 24.64 3.68
C ASP A 13 9.20 23.23 3.10
N PRO A 14 9.49 23.11 1.79
CA PRO A 14 9.80 21.84 1.17
C PRO A 14 10.97 21.07 1.83
N ASP A 15 11.83 21.79 2.53
CA ASP A 15 12.99 21.24 3.23
C ASP A 15 12.71 20.82 4.67
N GLU A 16 11.52 21.08 5.21
CA GLU A 16 11.13 20.53 6.50
C GLU A 16 10.97 19.01 6.47
N ILE A 17 11.25 18.39 7.63
CA ILE A 17 11.10 16.95 7.81
C ILE A 17 9.62 16.63 7.94
N ALA A 18 9.09 15.88 6.97
CA ALA A 18 7.71 15.40 7.00
C ALA A 18 7.54 14.10 7.79
N VAL A 19 8.53 13.19 7.69
CA VAL A 19 8.46 11.86 8.32
C VAL A 19 9.85 11.43 8.78
N LEU A 20 9.90 10.80 9.97
CA LEU A 20 11.06 10.08 10.47
C LEU A 20 10.74 8.59 10.48
N LEU A 21 11.49 7.80 9.71
CA LEU A 21 11.36 6.34 9.67
C LEU A 21 12.58 5.71 10.36
N PHE A 22 12.32 5.00 11.43
CA PHE A 22 13.38 4.29 12.16
C PHE A 22 13.62 2.93 11.53
N THR A 23 14.88 2.65 11.17
CA THR A 23 15.32 1.34 10.68
C THR A 23 16.17 0.67 11.76
N SER A 24 16.00 -0.64 11.92
CA SER A 24 16.90 -1.45 12.74
C SER A 24 18.25 -1.55 12.00
N GLY A 25 19.18 -0.66 12.34
CA GLY A 25 20.52 -0.69 11.76
C GLY A 25 21.23 -2.00 12.07
N THR A 26 22.00 -2.52 11.12
CA THR A 26 22.85 -3.71 11.27
C THR A 26 23.96 -3.52 12.31
N THR A 27 24.17 -2.28 12.79
CA THR A 27 25.23 -1.88 13.74
C THR A 27 24.75 -1.65 15.18
N GLY A 28 23.52 -2.02 15.51
CA GLY A 28 23.00 -2.01 16.89
C GLY A 28 22.35 -0.70 17.35
N GLU A 29 22.59 0.45 16.72
CA GLU A 29 21.88 1.69 17.00
C GLU A 29 20.80 1.97 15.97
N PRO A 30 19.57 2.35 16.39
CA PRO A 30 18.50 2.73 15.47
C PRO A 30 18.94 3.92 14.62
N LYS A 31 18.78 3.81 13.29
CA LYS A 31 18.98 4.93 12.38
C LYS A 31 17.63 5.46 11.96
N ALA A 32 17.51 6.78 11.81
CA ALA A 32 16.32 7.42 11.32
C ALA A 32 16.56 7.95 9.90
N ALA A 33 15.77 7.46 8.93
CA ALA A 33 15.68 8.07 7.62
C ALA A 33 14.76 9.29 7.69
N MET A 34 15.27 10.44 7.28
CA MET A 34 14.55 11.72 7.29
C MET A 34 13.93 11.95 5.92
N LEU A 35 12.62 11.87 5.82
CA LEU A 35 11.89 12.19 4.61
C LEU A 35 11.36 13.63 4.71
N ARG A 36 11.80 14.48 3.79
CA ARG A 36 11.35 15.86 3.69
C ARG A 36 10.10 15.94 2.80
N HIS A 37 9.32 17.00 2.93
CA HIS A 37 8.15 17.24 2.08
C HIS A 37 8.48 17.11 0.59
N LYS A 38 9.58 17.70 0.13
CA LYS A 38 10.02 17.60 -1.27
C LYS A 38 10.25 16.18 -1.77
N HIS A 39 10.72 15.27 -0.90
CA HIS A 39 10.94 13.87 -1.29
C HIS A 39 9.60 13.16 -1.53
N LEU A 40 8.64 13.35 -0.62
CA LEU A 40 7.31 12.75 -0.74
C LEU A 40 6.56 13.32 -1.96
N VAL A 41 6.62 14.62 -2.17
CA VAL A 41 6.01 15.28 -3.34
C VAL A 41 6.62 14.78 -4.64
N SER A 42 7.95 14.70 -4.74
CA SER A 42 8.64 14.18 -5.93
C SER A 42 8.24 12.74 -6.23
N TYR A 43 8.14 11.90 -5.20
CA TYR A 43 7.69 10.52 -5.35
C TYR A 43 6.25 10.46 -5.90
N ILE A 44 5.34 11.22 -5.31
CA ILE A 44 3.93 11.21 -5.71
C ILE A 44 3.75 11.71 -7.14
N LEU A 45 4.36 12.85 -7.48
CA LEU A 45 4.28 13.43 -8.84
C LEU A 45 4.91 12.52 -9.90
N GLY A 46 5.92 11.72 -9.52
CA GLY A 46 6.56 10.75 -10.42
C GLY A 46 5.84 9.40 -10.54
N SER A 47 4.90 9.10 -9.64
CA SER A 47 4.27 7.77 -9.57
C SER A 47 2.82 7.75 -10.00
N VAL A 48 2.06 8.81 -9.76
CA VAL A 48 0.62 8.87 -10.05
C VAL A 48 0.21 10.24 -10.57
N GLU A 49 -0.86 10.28 -11.36
CA GLU A 49 -1.48 11.52 -11.82
C GLU A 49 -2.53 12.01 -10.82
N PHE A 50 -2.70 13.31 -10.72
CA PHE A 50 -3.68 13.94 -9.83
C PHE A 50 -5.11 13.55 -10.25
N ALA A 51 -5.91 13.12 -9.27
CA ALA A 51 -7.32 12.76 -9.47
C ALA A 51 -7.55 11.79 -10.65
N SER A 52 -6.58 10.90 -10.93
CA SER A 52 -6.61 9.98 -12.05
C SER A 52 -7.40 8.69 -11.80
N ALA A 53 -7.74 8.42 -10.53
CA ALA A 53 -8.46 7.21 -10.17
C ALA A 53 -9.92 7.29 -10.61
N ASP A 54 -10.43 6.16 -11.09
CA ASP A 54 -11.86 6.00 -11.35
C ASP A 54 -12.64 6.01 -10.01
N GLU A 55 -13.90 6.48 -10.01
CA GLU A 55 -14.75 6.53 -8.81
C GLU A 55 -14.89 5.15 -8.12
N LYS A 56 -14.70 4.08 -8.87
CA LYS A 56 -14.78 2.69 -8.38
C LYS A 56 -13.46 2.16 -7.85
N GLU A 57 -12.37 2.88 -8.02
CA GLU A 57 -11.08 2.41 -7.55
C GLU A 57 -10.95 2.52 -6.04
N ALA A 58 -10.53 1.42 -5.42
CA ALA A 58 -10.29 1.33 -4.00
C ALA A 58 -8.95 0.67 -3.73
N SER A 59 -8.17 1.24 -2.81
CA SER A 59 -6.92 0.66 -2.31
C SER A 59 -7.10 0.12 -0.91
N LEU A 60 -6.65 -1.11 -0.66
CA LEU A 60 -6.56 -1.63 0.70
C LEU A 60 -5.14 -1.42 1.22
N VAL A 61 -5.02 -0.67 2.32
CA VAL A 61 -3.78 -0.36 3.00
C VAL A 61 -3.71 -1.18 4.30
N CYS A 62 -2.84 -2.20 4.31
CA CYS A 62 -2.59 -3.05 5.47
C CYS A 62 -1.11 -3.04 5.92
N VAL A 63 -0.24 -2.44 5.11
CA VAL A 63 1.15 -2.20 5.51
C VAL A 63 1.18 -1.02 6.48
N PRO A 64 1.81 -1.17 7.66
CA PRO A 64 1.81 -0.12 8.66
C PRO A 64 2.44 1.20 8.17
N PRO A 65 1.95 2.36 8.65
CA PRO A 65 2.45 3.68 8.22
C PRO A 65 3.86 4.01 8.73
N TYR A 66 4.42 3.20 9.62
CA TYR A 66 5.83 3.31 10.03
C TYR A 66 6.80 2.63 9.04
N HIS A 67 6.30 2.08 7.93
CA HIS A 67 7.07 1.66 6.77
C HIS A 67 6.81 2.59 5.59
N ILE A 68 7.85 2.88 4.81
CA ILE A 68 7.72 3.76 3.63
C ILE A 68 6.63 3.30 2.66
N ALA A 69 6.46 2.00 2.48
CA ALA A 69 5.44 1.44 1.60
C ALA A 69 4.00 1.79 2.06
N GLY A 70 3.75 1.83 3.36
CA GLY A 70 2.46 2.24 3.92
C GLY A 70 2.17 3.72 3.66
N ILE A 71 3.16 4.59 3.88
CA ILE A 71 3.06 6.03 3.60
C ILE A 71 2.83 6.26 2.10
N ALA A 72 3.64 5.62 1.25
CA ALA A 72 3.53 5.73 -0.19
C ALA A 72 2.15 5.30 -0.71
N ALA A 73 1.60 4.19 -0.20
CA ALA A 73 0.28 3.71 -0.56
C ALA A 73 -0.85 4.68 -0.17
N ILE A 74 -0.75 5.29 1.01
CA ILE A 74 -1.73 6.29 1.46
C ILE A 74 -1.64 7.55 0.59
N LEU A 75 -0.45 8.12 0.45
CA LEU A 75 -0.25 9.38 -0.27
C LEU A 75 -0.63 9.25 -1.75
N SER A 76 -0.21 8.18 -2.42
CA SER A 76 -0.58 7.95 -3.82
C SER A 76 -2.09 7.76 -3.99
N SER A 77 -2.74 7.07 -3.08
CA SER A 77 -4.19 6.87 -3.13
C SER A 77 -4.96 8.18 -2.92
N VAL A 78 -4.55 8.99 -1.95
CA VAL A 78 -5.17 10.30 -1.69
C VAL A 78 -4.97 11.25 -2.88
N TYR A 79 -3.75 11.32 -3.42
CA TYR A 79 -3.43 12.20 -4.55
C TYR A 79 -4.17 11.81 -5.83
N SER A 80 -4.31 10.52 -6.10
CA SER A 80 -5.07 10.03 -7.25
C SER A 80 -6.59 10.08 -7.06
N GLY A 81 -7.08 10.38 -5.85
CA GLY A 81 -8.52 10.38 -5.54
C GLY A 81 -9.12 8.99 -5.30
N ARG A 82 -8.29 7.98 -5.05
CA ARG A 82 -8.72 6.60 -4.83
C ARG A 82 -9.31 6.40 -3.44
N HIS A 83 -10.40 5.65 -3.33
CA HIS A 83 -10.97 5.27 -2.04
C HIS A 83 -9.98 4.43 -1.22
N VAL A 84 -9.73 4.79 0.03
CA VAL A 84 -8.79 4.07 0.91
C VAL A 84 -9.55 3.23 1.93
N VAL A 85 -9.33 1.91 1.86
CA VAL A 85 -9.79 0.95 2.86
C VAL A 85 -8.61 0.62 3.75
N GLN A 86 -8.69 0.93 5.04
CA GLN A 86 -7.59 0.72 5.97
C GLN A 86 -7.79 -0.53 6.82
N LEU A 87 -6.76 -1.36 6.92
CA LEU A 87 -6.70 -2.53 7.80
C LEU A 87 -5.51 -2.37 8.76
N PRO A 88 -5.69 -1.75 9.94
CA PRO A 88 -4.59 -1.41 10.85
C PRO A 88 -3.89 -2.63 11.44
N ASN A 89 -4.65 -3.69 11.70
CA ASN A 89 -4.14 -4.96 12.23
C ASN A 89 -4.43 -6.05 11.21
N PHE A 90 -3.40 -6.54 10.56
CA PHE A 90 -3.54 -7.55 9.52
C PHE A 90 -4.01 -8.89 10.07
N SER A 91 -5.10 -9.43 9.51
CA SER A 91 -5.41 -10.86 9.47
C SER A 91 -5.80 -11.24 8.05
N ALA A 92 -5.55 -12.48 7.66
CA ALA A 92 -5.86 -12.94 6.30
C ALA A 92 -7.36 -12.95 6.03
N GLU A 93 -8.15 -13.39 7.01
CA GLU A 93 -9.61 -13.45 6.93
C GLU A 93 -10.22 -12.07 6.77
N GLU A 94 -9.74 -11.09 7.55
CA GLU A 94 -10.25 -9.72 7.48
C GLU A 94 -9.81 -9.03 6.19
N TRP A 95 -8.59 -9.29 5.71
CA TRP A 95 -8.12 -8.82 4.41
C TRP A 95 -9.03 -9.32 3.29
N ILE A 96 -9.28 -10.64 3.24
CA ILE A 96 -10.16 -11.26 2.25
C ILE A 96 -11.57 -10.66 2.31
N ARG A 97 -12.11 -10.51 3.53
CA ARG A 97 -13.44 -9.92 3.76
C ARG A 97 -13.53 -8.48 3.24
N LEU A 98 -12.52 -7.65 3.54
CA LEU A 98 -12.50 -6.25 3.13
C LEU A 98 -12.33 -6.10 1.62
N VAL A 99 -11.45 -6.88 1.00
CA VAL A 99 -11.26 -6.86 -0.47
C VAL A 99 -12.57 -7.16 -1.17
N ARG A 100 -13.28 -8.20 -0.75
CA ARG A 100 -14.58 -8.57 -1.33
C ARG A 100 -15.66 -7.51 -1.05
N LYS A 101 -15.78 -7.08 0.21
CA LYS A 101 -16.83 -6.13 0.65
C LYS A 101 -16.71 -4.77 -0.05
N HIS A 102 -15.51 -4.25 -0.18
CA HIS A 102 -15.27 -2.92 -0.73
C HIS A 102 -14.84 -2.94 -2.20
N GLN A 103 -14.87 -4.12 -2.84
CA GLN A 103 -14.48 -4.29 -4.24
C GLN A 103 -13.11 -3.65 -4.52
N VAL A 104 -12.15 -3.92 -3.63
CA VAL A 104 -10.80 -3.34 -3.69
C VAL A 104 -10.15 -3.68 -5.02
N THR A 105 -9.60 -2.67 -5.69
CA THR A 105 -8.93 -2.79 -6.98
C THR A 105 -7.42 -2.89 -6.87
N ASN A 106 -6.84 -2.33 -5.81
CA ASN A 106 -5.39 -2.26 -5.61
C ASN A 106 -5.05 -2.59 -4.15
N ALA A 107 -4.05 -3.44 -3.95
CA ALA A 107 -3.53 -3.71 -2.62
C ALA A 107 -2.01 -3.90 -2.65
N MET A 108 -1.38 -3.67 -1.49
CA MET A 108 0.02 -4.00 -1.28
C MET A 108 0.17 -4.86 -0.03
N VAL A 109 1.00 -5.90 -0.13
CA VAL A 109 1.25 -6.85 0.96
C VAL A 109 2.75 -7.12 1.10
N VAL A 110 3.17 -7.55 2.28
CA VAL A 110 4.50 -8.15 2.45
C VAL A 110 4.43 -9.68 2.24
N PRO A 111 5.55 -10.36 1.96
CA PRO A 111 5.55 -11.80 1.65
C PRO A 111 4.85 -12.67 2.67
N THR A 112 5.01 -12.36 3.96
CA THR A 112 4.35 -13.11 5.05
C THR A 112 2.84 -12.90 5.08
N MET A 113 2.34 -11.73 4.69
CA MET A 113 0.91 -11.46 4.54
C MET A 113 0.33 -12.27 3.37
N LEU A 114 0.99 -12.22 2.20
CA LEU A 114 0.54 -12.99 1.03
C LEU A 114 0.49 -14.49 1.33
N LYS A 115 1.51 -15.02 2.00
CA LYS A 115 1.52 -16.43 2.43
C LYS A 115 0.29 -16.76 3.26
N ARG A 116 -0.04 -15.95 4.28
CA ARG A 116 -1.21 -16.18 5.14
C ARG A 116 -2.54 -16.07 4.37
N ILE A 117 -2.65 -15.16 3.41
CA ILE A 117 -3.84 -15.04 2.55
C ILE A 117 -4.01 -16.31 1.70
N VAL A 118 -2.93 -16.79 1.09
CA VAL A 118 -2.94 -18.04 0.31
C VAL A 118 -3.36 -19.23 1.18
N GLU A 119 -2.72 -19.41 2.34
CA GLU A 119 -3.04 -20.49 3.28
C GLU A 119 -4.51 -20.43 3.73
N CYS A 120 -5.03 -19.25 4.08
CA CYS A 120 -6.41 -19.08 4.47
C CYS A 120 -7.41 -19.45 3.35
N LEU A 121 -7.11 -19.11 2.11
CA LEU A 121 -7.91 -19.50 0.94
C LEU A 121 -7.86 -21.01 0.70
N GLU A 122 -6.69 -21.63 0.81
CA GLU A 122 -6.52 -23.08 0.65
C GLU A 122 -7.27 -23.89 1.72
N GLU A 123 -7.27 -23.42 2.96
CA GLU A 123 -8.03 -24.06 4.08
C GLU A 123 -9.52 -24.12 3.80
N THR A 124 -10.07 -23.16 3.04
CA THR A 124 -11.46 -23.19 2.60
C THR A 124 -11.72 -24.07 1.37
N GLY A 125 -10.67 -24.69 0.80
CA GLY A 125 -10.74 -25.46 -0.43
C GLY A 125 -10.90 -24.60 -1.68
N ALA A 126 -10.62 -23.30 -1.59
CA ALA A 126 -10.74 -22.40 -2.73
C ALA A 126 -9.71 -22.73 -3.83
N THR A 127 -10.18 -22.81 -5.06
CA THR A 127 -9.35 -22.89 -6.27
C THR A 127 -9.23 -21.54 -6.98
N ASN A 128 -10.04 -20.58 -6.58
CA ASN A 128 -10.07 -19.19 -7.03
C ASN A 128 -10.45 -18.31 -5.83
N ALA A 129 -9.80 -17.16 -5.69
CA ALA A 129 -10.06 -16.23 -4.61
C ALA A 129 -11.42 -15.50 -4.73
N GLU A 130 -12.05 -15.53 -5.90
CA GLU A 130 -13.32 -14.85 -6.20
C GLU A 130 -13.27 -13.34 -5.91
N MET A 131 -12.20 -12.70 -6.39
CA MET A 131 -11.96 -11.26 -6.25
C MET A 131 -11.75 -10.58 -7.61
N PRO A 132 -12.78 -10.56 -8.48
CA PRO A 132 -12.65 -10.07 -9.86
C PRO A 132 -12.33 -8.58 -9.97
N HIS A 133 -12.53 -7.82 -8.89
CA HIS A 133 -12.22 -6.39 -8.85
C HIS A 133 -10.75 -6.10 -8.49
N LEU A 134 -10.03 -7.06 -7.90
CA LEU A 134 -8.63 -6.90 -7.53
C LEU A 134 -7.75 -6.93 -8.78
N ALA A 135 -7.53 -5.77 -9.36
CA ALA A 135 -6.76 -5.62 -10.59
C ALA A 135 -5.25 -5.69 -10.37
N SER A 136 -4.77 -5.18 -9.23
CA SER A 136 -3.34 -5.12 -8.93
C SER A 136 -3.02 -5.48 -7.49
N LEU A 137 -2.04 -6.38 -7.31
CA LEU A 137 -1.50 -6.77 -6.01
C LEU A 137 0.02 -6.61 -6.01
N ALA A 138 0.49 -5.51 -5.40
CA ALA A 138 1.91 -5.28 -5.19
C ALA A 138 2.41 -6.07 -3.97
N TYR A 139 3.64 -6.57 -4.07
CA TYR A 139 4.30 -7.20 -2.92
C TYR A 139 5.75 -6.71 -2.80
N GLY A 140 6.22 -6.57 -1.57
CA GLY A 140 7.58 -6.06 -1.33
C GLY A 140 7.97 -6.12 0.14
N GLY A 141 9.10 -5.50 0.49
CA GLY A 141 9.60 -5.48 1.85
C GLY A 141 10.32 -6.75 2.31
N GLY A 142 10.55 -7.71 1.41
CA GLY A 142 11.26 -8.95 1.71
C GLY A 142 11.33 -9.91 0.52
N LYS A 143 12.09 -10.98 0.67
CA LYS A 143 12.19 -12.02 -0.36
C LYS A 143 10.87 -12.80 -0.43
N MET A 144 10.26 -12.83 -1.62
CA MET A 144 9.07 -13.62 -1.90
C MET A 144 9.46 -15.08 -2.21
N PRO A 145 8.95 -16.08 -1.46
CA PRO A 145 9.14 -17.47 -1.80
C PRO A 145 8.39 -17.83 -3.09
N LEU A 146 9.09 -18.50 -4.03
CA LEU A 146 8.50 -18.84 -5.31
C LEU A 146 7.19 -19.65 -5.19
N PRO A 147 7.08 -20.69 -4.32
CA PRO A 147 5.83 -21.42 -4.18
C PRO A 147 4.64 -20.57 -3.73
N VAL A 148 4.89 -19.52 -2.94
CA VAL A 148 3.82 -18.62 -2.47
C VAL A 148 3.30 -17.76 -3.61
N ILE A 149 4.19 -17.17 -4.42
CA ILE A 149 3.75 -16.33 -5.54
C ILE A 149 3.08 -17.17 -6.64
N GLU A 150 3.60 -18.36 -6.98
CA GLU A 150 2.98 -19.26 -7.94
C GLU A 150 1.56 -19.64 -7.53
N LYS A 151 1.38 -19.96 -6.24
CA LYS A 151 0.06 -20.29 -5.71
C LYS A 151 -0.88 -19.09 -5.70
N ALA A 152 -0.37 -17.91 -5.30
CA ALA A 152 -1.14 -16.69 -5.35
C ALA A 152 -1.62 -16.38 -6.78
N MET A 153 -0.73 -16.46 -7.77
CA MET A 153 -1.11 -16.26 -9.18
C MET A 153 -2.18 -17.24 -9.66
N SER A 154 -2.15 -18.47 -9.17
CA SER A 154 -3.21 -19.46 -9.47
C SER A 154 -4.55 -19.12 -8.83
N LEU A 155 -4.54 -18.57 -7.59
CA LEU A 155 -5.75 -18.19 -6.86
C LEU A 155 -6.36 -16.87 -7.35
N PHE A 156 -5.54 -15.98 -7.90
CA PHE A 156 -5.93 -14.65 -8.38
C PHE A 156 -5.62 -14.51 -9.89
N PRO A 157 -6.30 -15.25 -10.77
CA PRO A 157 -5.94 -15.34 -12.19
C PRO A 157 -6.09 -14.02 -12.96
N ASP A 158 -6.94 -13.10 -12.49
CA ASP A 158 -7.25 -11.81 -13.14
C ASP A 158 -6.48 -10.65 -12.49
N THR A 159 -5.53 -10.93 -11.58
CA THR A 159 -4.79 -9.91 -10.83
C THR A 159 -3.36 -9.79 -11.35
N ASP A 160 -2.94 -8.57 -11.65
CA ASP A 160 -1.56 -8.24 -11.96
C ASP A 160 -0.69 -8.21 -10.70
N PHE A 161 0.36 -9.02 -10.68
CA PHE A 161 1.33 -9.04 -9.58
C PHE A 161 2.55 -8.17 -9.91
N SER A 162 2.90 -7.26 -9.01
CA SER A 162 4.09 -6.43 -9.14
C SER A 162 5.00 -6.54 -7.92
N ASN A 163 6.31 -6.63 -8.18
CA ASN A 163 7.31 -6.64 -7.11
C ASN A 163 7.75 -5.20 -6.84
N ALA A 164 7.36 -4.67 -5.67
CA ALA A 164 7.82 -3.38 -5.19
C ALA A 164 9.16 -3.56 -4.46
N TYR A 165 10.24 -3.12 -5.10
CA TYR A 165 11.58 -3.13 -4.53
C TYR A 165 12.00 -1.72 -4.14
N GLY A 166 12.56 -1.56 -2.95
CA GLY A 166 13.10 -0.31 -2.46
C GLY A 166 13.68 -0.46 -1.06
N LEU A 167 14.55 0.46 -0.69
CA LEU A 167 15.07 0.64 0.66
C LEU A 167 14.49 1.93 1.24
N THR A 168 14.42 2.02 2.57
CA THR A 168 13.93 3.23 3.25
C THR A 168 14.81 4.45 2.95
N GLU A 169 16.08 4.21 2.61
CA GLU A 169 17.10 5.21 2.33
C GLU A 169 17.22 5.59 0.82
N THR A 170 16.46 4.95 -0.06
CA THR A 170 16.44 5.24 -1.53
C THR A 170 15.06 5.82 -1.98
#